data_b7d213f235ecf222d1d0c6ab78969422
#
_entry.id   b7d213f235ecf222d1d0c6ab78969422
#
_cell.length_a   1.000
_cell.length_b   1.000
_cell.length_c   1.000
_cell.angle_alpha   90.00
_cell.angle_beta   90.00
_cell.angle_gamma   90.00
#
_symmetry.space_group_name_H-M   'P 1'
#
loop_
_entity.id
_entity.type
_entity.pdbx_description
1 polymer ?
#
loop_
_entity_poly.entity_id
_entity_poly.type
_entity_poly.pdbx_seq_one_letter_code
_entity_poly.pdbx_strand_id
1 'polypeptide(L)'
;LTEGRRYKVNQVAFGPTKVFTAQELIPGLSMYNGDTYSAQKVADDVTMIRRYYGSRGYADASVRPDIQEVGVDPKTGYGQINIVYHVTEGNPYRVGNIRLTGNNRTKDYVIRQELPLQSNDPMNAVDLDTAQKRLQNLNYFDMVDVAQVGSTRPGYRDINIEVAEKRTGSLNIGVAFSSIESVYLFAGITQSNFDMYDWSSFVGGGQRFAINARVGFETQDASISWVDPWFLHRKLAFGTEIFYSNSTYFSDYYDQQNYGFAISLRKPIGELDYVKLEYRLEQYRIDAEGNAPIFFWQQDGDYLRSHVELSYTIDTRDAQIFPRKGGKFEVLAGYSGLGGDVQAAVHKGLETAGMCIHTISA
;
A
#
# COMPACT_ATOMS: atom_id res chain seq x y z
N LEU A 1 23.73 -4.20 40.05
CA LEU A 1 22.33 -4.07 39.63
C LEU A 1 21.51 -4.97 40.54
N THR A 2 20.70 -4.42 41.43
CA THR A 2 19.71 -5.18 42.22
C THR A 2 18.47 -5.33 41.35
N GLU A 3 18.19 -6.55 40.88
CA GLU A 3 16.95 -6.85 40.17
C GLU A 3 15.77 -6.70 41.16
N GLY A 4 14.73 -5.98 40.73
CA GLY A 4 13.48 -5.83 41.46
C GLY A 4 12.73 -7.16 41.55
N ARG A 5 11.76 -7.25 42.47
CA ARG A 5 10.89 -8.43 42.61
C ARG A 5 10.07 -8.62 41.33
N ARG A 6 9.95 -9.86 40.85
CA ARG A 6 9.07 -10.22 39.75
C ARG A 6 7.63 -10.38 40.26
N TYR A 7 6.66 -9.90 39.50
CA TYR A 7 5.24 -9.98 39.82
C TYR A 7 4.50 -10.88 38.83
N LYS A 8 3.53 -11.63 39.34
CA LYS A 8 2.53 -12.38 38.57
C LYS A 8 1.17 -11.74 38.72
N VAL A 9 0.41 -11.74 37.59
CA VAL A 9 -0.96 -11.27 37.61
C VAL A 9 -1.88 -12.32 38.23
N ASN A 10 -2.47 -12.00 39.37
CA ASN A 10 -3.47 -12.85 40.00
C ASN A 10 -4.83 -12.71 39.30
N GLN A 11 -5.26 -11.47 39.06
CA GLN A 11 -6.53 -11.20 38.39
C GLN A 11 -6.46 -9.97 37.52
N VAL A 12 -7.10 -10.08 36.32
CA VAL A 12 -7.41 -8.94 35.44
C VAL A 12 -8.92 -8.71 35.51
N ALA A 13 -9.32 -7.49 35.82
CA ALA A 13 -10.73 -7.11 35.95
C ALA A 13 -11.00 -5.73 35.33
N PHE A 14 -12.26 -5.45 35.11
CA PHE A 14 -12.75 -4.12 34.71
C PHE A 14 -13.56 -3.50 35.86
N GLY A 15 -13.44 -2.20 36.00
CA GLY A 15 -14.38 -1.40 36.78
C GLY A 15 -15.78 -1.45 36.17
N PRO A 16 -16.77 -0.81 36.80
CA PRO A 16 -18.14 -0.77 36.28
C PRO A 16 -18.16 -0.05 34.92
N THR A 17 -18.65 -0.74 33.90
CA THR A 17 -18.88 -0.23 32.55
C THR A 17 -20.37 -0.26 32.24
N LYS A 18 -20.85 0.70 31.39
CA LYS A 18 -22.27 0.82 31.04
C LYS A 18 -22.57 0.42 29.61
N VAL A 19 -21.59 0.63 28.72
CA VAL A 19 -21.77 0.47 27.26
C VAL A 19 -21.33 -0.91 26.79
N PHE A 20 -20.14 -1.33 27.20
CA PHE A 20 -19.58 -2.65 26.82
C PHE A 20 -19.28 -3.48 28.06
N THR A 21 -19.53 -4.77 27.96
CA THR A 21 -19.29 -5.71 29.06
C THR A 21 -17.81 -6.10 29.15
N ALA A 22 -17.35 -6.46 30.34
CA ALA A 22 -16.00 -7.00 30.53
C ALA A 22 -15.73 -8.23 29.64
N GLN A 23 -16.76 -9.05 29.39
CA GLN A 23 -16.65 -10.24 28.54
C GLN A 23 -16.32 -9.91 27.06
N GLU A 24 -16.73 -8.74 26.57
CA GLU A 24 -16.41 -8.28 25.21
C GLU A 24 -14.98 -7.72 25.12
N LEU A 25 -14.44 -7.20 26.20
CA LEU A 25 -13.13 -6.54 26.23
C LEU A 25 -11.98 -7.51 26.55
N ILE A 26 -12.22 -8.51 27.41
CA ILE A 26 -11.20 -9.47 27.84
C ILE A 26 -10.49 -10.19 26.68
N PRO A 27 -11.19 -10.69 25.62
CA PRO A 27 -10.52 -11.44 24.55
C PRO A 27 -9.45 -10.65 23.77
N GLY A 28 -9.51 -9.32 23.82
CA GLY A 28 -8.56 -8.43 23.13
C GLY A 28 -7.34 -8.05 23.97
N LEU A 29 -7.29 -8.43 25.26
CA LEU A 29 -6.17 -8.06 26.13
C LEU A 29 -4.91 -8.86 25.79
N SER A 30 -3.76 -8.27 26.08
CA SER A 30 -2.44 -8.91 25.99
C SER A 30 -1.99 -9.49 27.33
N MET A 31 -2.64 -9.07 28.44
CA MET A 31 -2.33 -9.48 29.82
C MET A 31 -3.47 -10.33 30.37
N TYR A 32 -3.13 -11.55 30.83
CA TYR A 32 -4.10 -12.50 31.41
C TYR A 32 -3.70 -12.93 32.83
N ASN A 33 -4.65 -13.57 33.50
CA ASN A 33 -4.41 -14.16 34.80
C ASN A 33 -3.30 -15.22 34.74
N GLY A 34 -2.32 -15.14 35.63
CA GLY A 34 -1.16 -16.05 35.66
C GLY A 34 0.07 -15.57 34.91
N ASP A 35 -0.07 -14.56 34.04
CA ASP A 35 1.05 -13.97 33.29
C ASP A 35 2.05 -13.27 34.22
N THR A 36 3.30 -13.18 33.74
CA THR A 36 4.27 -12.29 34.38
C THR A 36 3.94 -10.85 33.98
N TYR A 37 3.88 -9.98 34.97
CA TYR A 37 3.57 -8.57 34.79
C TYR A 37 4.54 -7.91 33.80
N SER A 38 3.98 -7.15 32.88
CA SER A 38 4.71 -6.31 31.94
C SER A 38 3.99 -4.97 31.78
N ALA A 39 4.68 -3.89 32.13
CA ALA A 39 4.14 -2.53 31.96
C ALA A 39 3.79 -2.24 30.48
N GLN A 40 4.57 -2.79 29.52
CA GLN A 40 4.31 -2.65 28.08
C GLN A 40 2.99 -3.31 27.70
N LYS A 41 2.74 -4.55 28.14
CA LYS A 41 1.47 -5.23 27.84
C LYS A 41 0.26 -4.49 28.44
N VAL A 42 0.39 -3.91 29.62
CA VAL A 42 -0.67 -3.08 30.23
C VAL A 42 -0.92 -1.81 29.40
N ALA A 43 0.12 -1.17 28.88
CA ALA A 43 -0.02 -0.02 27.98
C ALA A 43 -0.67 -0.41 26.63
N ASP A 44 -0.34 -1.59 26.12
CA ASP A 44 -0.96 -2.16 24.93
C ASP A 44 -2.46 -2.42 25.15
N ASP A 45 -2.82 -2.97 26.33
CA ASP A 45 -4.21 -3.20 26.74
C ASP A 45 -5.00 -1.90 26.84
N VAL A 46 -4.43 -0.87 27.48
CA VAL A 46 -5.04 0.46 27.56
C VAL A 46 -5.31 1.01 26.14
N THR A 47 -4.36 0.85 25.26
CA THR A 47 -4.49 1.29 23.85
C THR A 47 -5.57 0.50 23.11
N MET A 48 -5.61 -0.82 23.31
CA MET A 48 -6.62 -1.70 22.73
C MET A 48 -8.03 -1.32 23.21
N ILE A 49 -8.22 -1.15 24.52
CA ILE A 49 -9.52 -0.79 25.08
C ILE A 49 -9.99 0.58 24.55
N ARG A 50 -9.10 1.58 24.51
CA ARG A 50 -9.41 2.89 23.91
C ARG A 50 -9.79 2.79 22.45
N ARG A 51 -9.10 1.97 21.66
CA ARG A 51 -9.44 1.71 20.24
C ARG A 51 -10.80 1.02 20.11
N TYR A 52 -11.10 0.07 21.00
CA TYR A 52 -12.39 -0.64 20.98
C TYR A 52 -13.56 0.31 21.18
N TYR A 53 -13.46 1.22 22.16
CA TYR A 53 -14.45 2.28 22.39
C TYR A 53 -14.47 3.31 21.26
N GLY A 54 -13.29 3.77 20.84
CA GLY A 54 -13.14 4.76 19.78
C GLY A 54 -13.67 4.30 18.43
N SER A 55 -13.55 3.00 18.12
CA SER A 55 -14.10 2.44 16.86
C SER A 55 -15.63 2.36 16.84
N ARG A 56 -16.28 2.59 17.99
CA ARG A 56 -17.75 2.53 18.14
C ARG A 56 -18.39 3.88 18.48
N GLY A 57 -17.67 4.97 18.25
CA GLY A 57 -18.16 6.33 18.43
C GLY A 57 -17.75 7.01 19.74
N TYR A 58 -17.15 6.31 20.68
CA TYR A 58 -16.76 6.84 21.97
C TYR A 58 -15.34 7.43 21.95
N ALA A 59 -15.17 8.51 21.19
CA ALA A 59 -13.86 9.12 20.94
C ALA A 59 -13.17 9.67 22.19
N ASP A 60 -13.95 10.05 23.22
CA ASP A 60 -13.45 10.58 24.49
C ASP A 60 -13.19 9.48 25.54
N ALA A 61 -13.34 8.21 25.19
CA ALA A 61 -13.09 7.13 26.12
C ALA A 61 -11.66 7.15 26.64
N SER A 62 -11.52 7.14 27.96
CA SER A 62 -10.25 7.08 28.65
C SER A 62 -10.16 5.86 29.56
N VAL A 63 -8.97 5.27 29.63
CA VAL A 63 -8.72 4.05 30.39
C VAL A 63 -7.58 4.30 31.36
N ARG A 64 -7.82 4.00 32.62
CA ARG A 64 -6.82 4.07 33.68
C ARG A 64 -6.62 2.68 34.28
N PRO A 65 -5.43 2.09 34.18
CA PRO A 65 -5.11 0.86 34.87
C PRO A 65 -4.85 1.17 36.35
N ASP A 66 -5.43 0.40 37.25
CA ASP A 66 -5.15 0.38 38.68
C ASP A 66 -4.46 -0.95 39.02
N ILE A 67 -3.23 -0.87 39.53
CA ILE A 67 -2.39 -2.03 39.81
C ILE A 67 -2.27 -2.14 41.33
N GLN A 68 -2.84 -3.20 41.90
CA GLN A 68 -2.90 -3.43 43.34
C GLN A 68 -2.06 -4.63 43.72
N GLU A 69 -1.09 -4.46 44.61
CA GLU A 69 -0.33 -5.58 45.16
C GLU A 69 -1.20 -6.32 46.20
N VAL A 70 -1.37 -7.62 45.97
CA VAL A 70 -2.22 -8.48 46.82
C VAL A 70 -1.39 -9.20 47.88
N GLY A 71 -0.13 -9.51 47.57
CA GLY A 71 0.76 -10.21 48.48
C GLY A 71 1.92 -10.91 47.73
N VAL A 72 2.53 -11.86 48.42
CA VAL A 72 3.64 -12.66 47.86
C VAL A 72 3.24 -14.13 47.96
N ASP A 73 3.39 -14.85 46.84
CA ASP A 73 3.20 -16.29 46.83
C ASP A 73 4.31 -16.98 47.64
N PRO A 74 3.97 -17.67 48.74
CA PRO A 74 4.96 -18.30 49.62
C PRO A 74 5.72 -19.45 48.94
N LYS A 75 5.20 -20.02 47.86
CA LYS A 75 5.84 -21.15 47.14
C LYS A 75 6.85 -20.68 46.11
N THR A 76 6.55 -19.59 45.41
CA THR A 76 7.36 -19.11 44.29
C THR A 76 8.18 -17.86 44.60
N GLY A 77 7.86 -17.12 45.67
CA GLY A 77 8.48 -15.86 46.03
C GLY A 77 8.10 -14.68 45.12
N TYR A 78 7.21 -14.89 44.15
CA TYR A 78 6.72 -13.82 43.27
C TYR A 78 5.71 -12.94 44.00
N GLY A 79 5.76 -11.63 43.77
CA GLY A 79 4.69 -10.73 44.16
C GLY A 79 3.44 -11.04 43.31
N GLN A 80 2.27 -10.91 43.94
CA GLN A 80 0.98 -11.05 43.22
C GLN A 80 0.31 -9.71 43.12
N ILE A 81 -0.20 -9.39 41.91
CA ILE A 81 -0.90 -8.13 41.62
C ILE A 81 -2.24 -8.40 40.95
N ASN A 82 -3.21 -7.55 41.28
CA ASN A 82 -4.45 -7.42 40.51
C ASN A 82 -4.35 -6.20 39.61
N ILE A 83 -4.87 -6.30 38.41
CA ILE A 83 -4.98 -5.21 37.45
C ILE A 83 -6.46 -4.93 37.23
N VAL A 84 -6.90 -3.70 37.52
CA VAL A 84 -8.27 -3.26 37.30
C VAL A 84 -8.28 -2.11 36.31
N TYR A 85 -8.90 -2.31 35.14
CA TYR A 85 -9.04 -1.25 34.15
C TYR A 85 -10.31 -0.43 34.43
N HIS A 86 -10.15 0.82 34.84
CA HIS A 86 -11.24 1.78 34.98
C HIS A 86 -11.45 2.54 33.67
N VAL A 87 -12.63 2.38 33.06
CA VAL A 87 -12.99 3.02 31.80
C VAL A 87 -13.95 4.16 32.08
N THR A 88 -13.59 5.37 31.63
CA THR A 88 -14.51 6.50 31.54
C THR A 88 -14.97 6.56 30.09
N GLU A 89 -16.20 6.15 29.81
CA GLU A 89 -16.70 5.83 28.48
C GLU A 89 -16.96 7.08 27.60
N GLY A 90 -17.34 8.21 28.22
CA GLY A 90 -17.72 9.42 27.50
C GLY A 90 -19.07 9.28 26.76
N ASN A 91 -19.30 10.15 25.78
CA ASN A 91 -20.48 10.14 24.93
C ASN A 91 -20.15 9.65 23.52
N PRO A 92 -21.12 9.03 22.82
CA PRO A 92 -20.94 8.70 21.41
C PRO A 92 -21.05 9.97 20.55
N TYR A 93 -20.16 10.08 19.57
CA TYR A 93 -20.15 11.19 18.62
C TYR A 93 -20.30 10.68 17.18
N ARG A 94 -20.81 11.57 16.32
CA ARG A 94 -20.81 11.42 14.87
C ARG A 94 -19.85 12.43 14.24
N VAL A 95 -19.38 12.09 13.04
CA VAL A 95 -18.55 12.99 12.23
C VAL A 95 -19.41 14.18 11.78
N GLY A 96 -18.96 15.38 12.11
CA GLY A 96 -19.56 16.63 11.66
C GLY A 96 -18.99 17.06 10.31
N ASN A 97 -18.46 18.29 10.25
CA ASN A 97 -17.83 18.81 9.05
C ASN A 97 -16.39 18.32 8.95
N ILE A 98 -15.96 17.99 7.72
CA ILE A 98 -14.57 17.68 7.40
C ILE A 98 -13.98 18.88 6.68
N ARG A 99 -13.06 19.57 7.33
CA ARG A 99 -12.34 20.74 6.80
C ARG A 99 -10.97 20.32 6.34
N LEU A 100 -10.60 20.79 5.15
CA LEU A 100 -9.28 20.61 4.56
C LEU A 100 -8.58 21.96 4.52
N THR A 101 -7.31 21.99 4.90
CA THR A 101 -6.49 23.20 4.87
C THR A 101 -5.06 22.87 4.43
N GLY A 102 -4.41 23.81 3.73
CA GLY A 102 -3.02 23.64 3.27
C GLY A 102 -2.87 23.00 1.89
N ASN A 103 -3.93 22.48 1.30
CA ASN A 103 -3.93 21.89 -0.03
C ASN A 103 -4.15 22.95 -1.12
N ASN A 104 -3.08 23.69 -1.44
CA ASN A 104 -3.15 24.77 -2.41
C ASN A 104 -3.11 24.31 -3.88
N ARG A 105 -2.51 23.15 -4.13
CA ARG A 105 -2.36 22.52 -5.45
C ARG A 105 -3.21 21.28 -5.58
N THR A 106 -3.17 20.41 -4.55
CA THR A 106 -3.93 19.16 -4.55
C THR A 106 -5.42 19.46 -4.39
N LYS A 107 -6.20 18.98 -5.31
CA LYS A 107 -7.65 19.17 -5.31
C LYS A 107 -8.31 18.46 -4.12
N ASP A 108 -9.35 19.07 -3.55
CA ASP A 108 -10.08 18.53 -2.39
C ASP A 108 -10.53 17.08 -2.58
N TYR A 109 -11.03 16.74 -3.77
CA TYR A 109 -11.54 15.39 -4.03
C TYR A 109 -10.42 14.33 -3.91
N VAL A 110 -9.16 14.65 -4.23
CA VAL A 110 -8.03 13.73 -4.10
C VAL A 110 -7.77 13.34 -2.66
N ILE A 111 -7.92 14.29 -1.74
CA ILE A 111 -7.80 14.03 -0.30
C ILE A 111 -9.04 13.28 0.21
N ARG A 112 -10.24 13.76 -0.16
CA ARG A 112 -11.51 13.19 0.34
C ARG A 112 -11.72 11.74 -0.05
N GLN A 113 -11.30 11.31 -1.23
CA GLN A 113 -11.46 9.92 -1.68
C GLN A 113 -10.57 8.92 -0.90
N GLU A 114 -9.52 9.39 -0.23
CA GLU A 114 -8.69 8.57 0.64
C GLU A 114 -9.23 8.40 2.06
N LEU A 115 -10.24 9.22 2.44
CA LEU A 115 -10.81 9.17 3.76
C LEU A 115 -11.73 7.95 3.90
N PRO A 116 -11.58 7.13 4.93
CA PRO A 116 -12.47 5.98 5.20
C PRO A 116 -13.77 6.38 5.90
N LEU A 117 -13.99 7.69 6.17
CA LEU A 117 -15.13 8.23 6.91
C LEU A 117 -15.75 9.41 6.17
N GLN A 118 -17.04 9.58 6.37
CA GLN A 118 -17.83 10.64 5.78
C GLN A 118 -18.60 11.41 6.87
N SER A 119 -19.12 12.60 6.52
CA SER A 119 -20.00 13.35 7.42
C SER A 119 -21.22 12.51 7.79
N ASN A 120 -21.57 12.52 9.08
CA ASN A 120 -22.65 11.76 9.70
C ASN A 120 -22.36 10.28 10.01
N ASP A 121 -21.18 9.76 9.67
CA ASP A 121 -20.74 8.44 10.13
C ASP A 121 -20.52 8.44 11.66
N PRO A 122 -20.56 7.29 12.33
CA PRO A 122 -20.09 7.19 13.71
C PRO A 122 -18.61 7.61 13.77
N MET A 123 -18.25 8.42 14.76
CA MET A 123 -16.86 8.82 14.95
C MET A 123 -16.01 7.58 15.27
N ASN A 124 -14.99 7.34 14.49
CA ASN A 124 -14.10 6.19 14.65
C ASN A 124 -12.64 6.63 14.71
N ALA A 125 -12.00 6.46 15.86
CA ALA A 125 -10.61 6.83 16.04
C ALA A 125 -9.64 6.01 15.14
N VAL A 126 -9.99 4.75 14.84
CA VAL A 126 -9.19 3.92 13.93
C VAL A 126 -9.25 4.45 12.49
N ASP A 127 -10.41 4.96 12.08
CA ASP A 127 -10.57 5.56 10.75
C ASP A 127 -9.81 6.88 10.62
N LEU A 128 -9.70 7.67 11.71
CA LEU A 128 -8.85 8.86 11.73
C LEU A 128 -7.37 8.51 11.55
N ASP A 129 -6.86 7.52 12.30
CA ASP A 129 -5.48 7.02 12.15
C ASP A 129 -5.26 6.47 10.73
N THR A 130 -6.25 5.79 10.18
CA THR A 130 -6.20 5.23 8.83
C THR A 130 -6.21 6.33 7.77
N ALA A 131 -7.04 7.37 7.95
CA ALA A 131 -7.07 8.55 7.09
C ALA A 131 -5.69 9.21 7.04
N GLN A 132 -5.10 9.46 8.22
CA GLN A 132 -3.78 10.07 8.31
C GLN A 132 -2.71 9.24 7.58
N LYS A 133 -2.68 7.92 7.81
CA LYS A 133 -1.73 7.01 7.14
C LYS A 133 -1.92 6.96 5.62
N ARG A 134 -3.16 6.90 5.15
CA ARG A 134 -3.45 6.90 3.71
C ARG A 134 -2.97 8.19 3.05
N LEU A 135 -3.25 9.33 3.65
CA LEU A 135 -2.79 10.62 3.14
C LEU A 135 -1.25 10.74 3.17
N GLN A 136 -0.58 10.25 4.22
CA GLN A 136 0.88 10.19 4.27
C GLN A 136 1.45 9.27 3.17
N ASN A 137 0.80 8.14 2.89
CA ASN A 137 1.23 7.16 1.89
C ASN A 137 1.08 7.67 0.44
N LEU A 138 0.22 8.68 0.19
CA LEU A 138 0.18 9.35 -1.12
C LEU A 138 1.52 9.99 -1.47
N ASN A 139 2.31 10.33 -0.45
CA ASN A 139 3.60 10.99 -0.61
C ASN A 139 3.52 12.35 -1.33
N TYR A 140 2.38 13.07 -1.18
CA TYR A 140 2.15 14.41 -1.71
C TYR A 140 2.42 15.50 -0.67
N PHE A 141 2.53 15.10 0.59
CA PHE A 141 2.61 16.01 1.74
C PHE A 141 3.86 15.71 2.58
N ASP A 142 4.49 16.77 3.09
CA ASP A 142 5.56 16.68 4.09
C ASP A 142 4.97 16.49 5.50
N MET A 143 3.78 17.07 5.74
CA MET A 143 3.05 16.94 6.98
C MET A 143 1.58 16.64 6.70
N VAL A 144 1.01 15.75 7.49
CA VAL A 144 -0.43 15.47 7.53
C VAL A 144 -0.83 15.38 8.98
N ASP A 145 -1.71 16.27 9.42
CA ASP A 145 -2.34 16.23 10.73
C ASP A 145 -3.85 16.04 10.59
N VAL A 146 -4.39 15.08 11.32
CA VAL A 146 -5.82 14.75 11.34
C VAL A 146 -6.32 14.86 12.77
N ALA A 147 -6.97 15.97 13.07
CA ALA A 147 -7.44 16.28 14.40
C ALA A 147 -8.97 16.32 14.48
N GLN A 148 -9.53 15.77 15.55
CA GLN A 148 -10.93 15.98 15.89
C GLN A 148 -11.08 17.25 16.74
N VAL A 149 -12.06 18.06 16.40
CA VAL A 149 -12.37 19.32 17.11
C VAL A 149 -13.84 19.37 17.53
N GLY A 150 -14.14 20.21 18.51
CA GLY A 150 -15.54 20.42 18.92
C GLY A 150 -16.38 20.95 17.78
N SER A 151 -17.59 20.41 17.62
CA SER A 151 -18.57 20.91 16.66
C SER A 151 -19.59 21.82 17.36
N THR A 152 -20.17 22.77 16.63
CA THR A 152 -21.32 23.57 17.11
C THR A 152 -22.61 22.75 17.26
N ARG A 153 -22.66 21.56 16.63
CA ARG A 153 -23.80 20.64 16.70
C ARG A 153 -23.63 19.66 17.88
N PRO A 154 -24.55 19.57 18.84
CA PRO A 154 -24.51 18.58 19.90
C PRO A 154 -24.42 17.14 19.36
N GLY A 155 -23.56 16.30 19.93
CA GLY A 155 -23.36 14.92 19.49
C GLY A 155 -22.50 14.76 18.22
N TYR A 156 -21.88 15.83 17.74
CA TYR A 156 -20.97 15.81 16.59
C TYR A 156 -19.58 16.30 16.96
N ARG A 157 -18.58 15.78 16.27
CA ARG A 157 -17.19 16.25 16.25
C ARG A 157 -16.80 16.58 14.83
N ASP A 158 -16.24 17.75 14.60
CA ASP A 158 -15.67 18.14 13.31
C ASP A 158 -14.26 17.57 13.18
N ILE A 159 -13.83 17.32 11.95
CA ILE A 159 -12.49 16.84 11.63
C ILE A 159 -11.75 17.92 10.86
N ASN A 160 -10.62 18.36 11.39
CA ASN A 160 -9.70 19.23 10.67
C ASN A 160 -8.55 18.37 10.12
N ILE A 161 -8.33 18.47 8.82
CA ILE A 161 -7.21 17.86 8.12
C ILE A 161 -6.33 18.99 7.63
N GLU A 162 -5.15 19.11 8.20
CA GLU A 162 -4.14 20.08 7.81
C GLU A 162 -3.00 19.37 7.10
N VAL A 163 -2.65 19.85 5.90
CA VAL A 163 -1.59 19.26 5.09
C VAL A 163 -0.57 20.33 4.69
N ALA A 164 0.70 19.96 4.61
CA ALA A 164 1.74 20.77 4.01
C ALA A 164 2.23 20.08 2.73
N GLU A 165 1.96 20.67 1.58
CA GLU A 165 2.29 20.08 0.28
C GLU A 165 3.79 20.13 0.00
N LYS A 166 4.30 19.04 -0.60
CA LYS A 166 5.66 18.98 -1.12
C LYS A 166 5.69 18.91 -2.65
N ARG A 167 6.90 18.97 -3.19
CA ARG A 167 7.10 18.75 -4.63
C ARG A 167 6.88 17.27 -4.96
N THR A 168 5.99 16.99 -5.90
CA THR A 168 5.61 15.64 -6.34
C THR A 168 6.22 15.26 -7.68
N GLY A 169 6.88 16.20 -8.34
CA GLY A 169 7.67 15.98 -9.55
C GLY A 169 9.10 15.61 -9.22
N SER A 170 9.65 14.63 -9.93
CA SER A 170 11.05 14.22 -9.85
C SER A 170 11.66 14.09 -11.24
N LEU A 171 12.92 14.48 -11.36
CA LEU A 171 13.77 14.30 -12.53
C LEU A 171 14.98 13.47 -12.10
N ASN A 172 15.17 12.34 -12.73
CA ASN A 172 16.30 11.44 -12.51
C ASN A 172 17.12 11.39 -13.80
N ILE A 173 18.40 11.68 -13.72
CA ILE A 173 19.34 11.56 -14.84
C ILE A 173 20.58 10.87 -14.32
N GLY A 174 21.10 9.92 -15.06
CA GLY A 174 22.30 9.21 -14.64
C GLY A 174 22.94 8.40 -15.76
N VAL A 175 24.10 7.86 -15.42
CA VAL A 175 24.88 6.92 -16.23
C VAL A 175 24.98 5.64 -15.43
N ALA A 176 24.78 4.51 -16.08
CA ALA A 176 24.94 3.21 -15.46
C ALA A 176 25.83 2.31 -16.32
N PHE A 177 26.46 1.35 -15.68
CA PHE A 177 27.29 0.33 -16.31
C PHE A 177 26.76 -1.04 -15.93
N SER A 178 26.58 -1.89 -16.90
CA SER A 178 26.22 -3.29 -16.76
C SER A 178 27.19 -4.16 -17.55
N SER A 179 27.52 -5.34 -17.04
CA SER A 179 28.33 -6.32 -17.77
C SER A 179 27.62 -6.90 -19.01
N ILE A 180 26.29 -6.73 -19.11
CA ILE A 180 25.47 -7.24 -20.19
C ILE A 180 25.13 -6.10 -21.19
N GLU A 181 24.64 -4.97 -20.67
CA GLU A 181 24.16 -3.85 -21.48
C GLU A 181 25.22 -2.77 -21.75
N SER A 182 26.48 -3.02 -21.31
CA SER A 182 27.57 -2.03 -21.41
C SER A 182 27.27 -0.73 -20.65
N VAL A 183 27.57 0.42 -21.23
CA VAL A 183 27.30 1.75 -20.66
C VAL A 183 26.02 2.31 -21.26
N TYR A 184 25.13 2.81 -20.41
CA TYR A 184 23.94 3.52 -20.87
C TYR A 184 23.65 4.77 -20.04
N LEU A 185 23.03 5.74 -20.69
CA LEU A 185 22.44 6.93 -20.08
C LEU A 185 20.96 6.67 -19.80
N PHE A 186 20.47 7.13 -18.69
CA PHE A 186 19.04 7.12 -18.42
C PHE A 186 18.54 8.49 -17.98
N ALA A 187 17.32 8.80 -18.36
CA ALA A 187 16.58 9.97 -17.93
C ALA A 187 15.14 9.58 -17.60
N GLY A 188 14.61 10.07 -16.49
CA GLY A 188 13.24 9.81 -16.08
C GLY A 188 12.62 11.06 -15.46
N ILE A 189 11.41 11.39 -15.92
CA ILE A 189 10.55 12.43 -15.34
C ILE A 189 9.34 11.72 -14.76
N THR A 190 9.02 11.96 -13.48
CA THR A 190 7.83 11.42 -12.85
C THR A 190 7.10 12.54 -12.12
N GLN A 191 5.78 12.64 -12.33
CA GLN A 191 4.86 13.47 -11.56
C GLN A 191 3.86 12.55 -10.86
N SER A 192 3.95 12.46 -9.52
CA SER A 192 3.12 11.54 -8.73
C SER A 192 1.71 12.08 -8.44
N ASN A 193 1.54 13.40 -8.45
CA ASN A 193 0.24 14.07 -8.27
C ASN A 193 -0.12 14.82 -9.55
N PHE A 194 -0.16 14.09 -10.68
CA PHE A 194 -0.44 14.65 -12.00
C PHE A 194 -1.92 15.01 -12.14
N ASP A 195 -2.20 16.06 -12.90
CA ASP A 195 -3.54 16.46 -13.30
C ASP A 195 -3.59 16.64 -14.81
N MET A 196 -4.21 15.71 -15.51
CA MET A 196 -4.36 15.77 -16.98
C MET A 196 -5.22 16.94 -17.42
N TYR A 197 -6.12 17.43 -16.56
CA TYR A 197 -7.10 18.47 -16.89
C TYR A 197 -6.63 19.88 -16.52
N ASP A 198 -5.57 20.02 -15.74
CA ASP A 198 -4.97 21.32 -15.43
C ASP A 198 -3.74 21.58 -16.31
N TRP A 199 -3.99 22.15 -17.48
CA TRP A 199 -2.95 22.48 -18.47
C TRP A 199 -1.97 23.57 -18.01
N SER A 200 -2.24 24.27 -16.91
CA SER A 200 -1.38 25.33 -16.40
C SER A 200 -0.25 24.81 -15.52
N SER A 201 -0.52 23.80 -14.69
CA SER A 201 0.45 23.28 -13.72
C SER A 201 0.72 21.78 -13.89
N PHE A 202 -0.23 21.03 -14.44
CA PHE A 202 -0.23 19.57 -14.50
C PHE A 202 -0.11 18.88 -13.13
N VAL A 203 -0.55 19.55 -12.05
CA VAL A 203 -0.40 19.08 -10.67
C VAL A 203 -1.71 19.19 -9.90
N GLY A 204 -1.98 18.20 -9.05
CA GLY A 204 -3.08 18.25 -8.07
C GLY A 204 -4.24 17.31 -8.33
N GLY A 205 -4.20 16.53 -9.42
CA GLY A 205 -5.27 15.61 -9.81
C GLY A 205 -5.19 14.21 -9.21
N GLY A 206 -4.13 13.90 -8.46
CA GLY A 206 -3.94 12.58 -7.85
C GLY A 206 -3.54 11.47 -8.81
N GLN A 207 -3.31 11.79 -10.09
CA GLN A 207 -2.86 10.87 -11.12
C GLN A 207 -1.33 10.74 -11.08
N ARG A 208 -0.80 9.72 -11.72
CA ARG A 208 0.64 9.54 -11.89
C ARG A 208 0.98 9.58 -13.38
N PHE A 209 2.00 10.36 -13.72
CA PHE A 209 2.55 10.44 -15.07
C PHE A 209 4.06 10.21 -15.00
N ALA A 210 4.60 9.40 -15.93
CA ALA A 210 6.03 9.19 -16.03
C ALA A 210 6.48 9.08 -17.48
N ILE A 211 7.64 9.64 -17.76
CA ILE A 211 8.41 9.46 -18.99
C ILE A 211 9.76 8.90 -18.60
N ASN A 212 10.17 7.81 -19.21
CA ASN A 212 11.47 7.23 -18.99
C ASN A 212 12.15 7.03 -20.35
N ALA A 213 13.45 7.26 -20.41
CA ALA A 213 14.29 6.97 -21.55
C ALA A 213 15.61 6.37 -21.07
N ARG A 214 16.10 5.38 -21.80
CA ARG A 214 17.40 4.75 -21.61
C ARG A 214 18.06 4.59 -22.96
N VAL A 215 19.29 5.03 -23.09
CA VAL A 215 20.05 4.98 -24.36
C VAL A 215 21.46 4.53 -24.06
N GLY A 216 21.83 3.41 -24.64
CA GLY A 216 23.15 2.80 -24.55
C GLY A 216 23.58 2.25 -25.92
N PHE A 217 24.71 1.58 -25.91
CA PHE A 217 25.22 0.90 -27.12
C PHE A 217 24.38 -0.33 -27.46
N GLU A 218 23.95 -1.07 -26.45
CA GLU A 218 23.23 -2.34 -26.57
C GLU A 218 21.73 -2.21 -26.25
N THR A 219 21.26 -1.03 -25.82
CA THR A 219 19.89 -0.86 -25.40
C THR A 219 19.39 0.55 -25.69
N GLN A 220 18.15 0.64 -26.16
CA GLN A 220 17.42 1.90 -26.36
C GLN A 220 15.98 1.68 -25.95
N ASP A 221 15.58 2.27 -24.84
CA ASP A 221 14.20 2.18 -24.35
C ASP A 221 13.60 3.55 -24.15
N ALA A 222 12.32 3.66 -24.41
CA ALA A 222 11.53 4.83 -24.09
C ALA A 222 10.14 4.37 -23.64
N SER A 223 9.60 4.99 -22.59
CA SER A 223 8.22 4.74 -22.18
C SER A 223 7.55 6.00 -21.68
N ILE A 224 6.26 6.10 -21.94
CA ILE A 224 5.36 7.12 -21.41
C ILE A 224 4.22 6.37 -20.73
N SER A 225 4.02 6.60 -19.45
CA SER A 225 2.96 5.96 -18.68
C SER A 225 2.11 6.97 -17.95
N TRP A 226 0.82 6.70 -17.87
CA TRP A 226 -0.16 7.47 -17.12
C TRP A 226 -1.06 6.51 -16.36
N VAL A 227 -1.34 6.83 -15.09
CA VAL A 227 -2.19 6.02 -14.21
C VAL A 227 -3.11 6.92 -13.41
N ASP A 228 -4.40 6.64 -13.45
CA ASP A 228 -5.42 7.22 -12.57
C ASP A 228 -5.84 6.16 -11.54
N PRO A 229 -5.45 6.31 -10.25
CA PRO A 229 -5.76 5.33 -9.21
C PRO A 229 -7.24 5.32 -8.79
N TRP A 230 -8.01 6.40 -9.11
CA TRP A 230 -9.41 6.56 -8.79
C TRP A 230 -10.26 6.81 -10.03
N PHE A 231 -10.04 6.00 -11.04
CA PHE A 231 -10.73 6.12 -12.32
C PHE A 231 -12.26 6.10 -12.14
N LEU A 232 -12.92 7.09 -12.72
CA LEU A 232 -14.36 7.34 -12.57
C LEU A 232 -14.78 7.52 -11.09
N HIS A 233 -13.94 8.10 -10.26
CA HIS A 233 -14.16 8.30 -8.81
C HIS A 233 -14.43 6.99 -8.04
N ARG A 234 -13.90 5.87 -8.53
CA ARG A 234 -13.99 4.55 -7.88
C ARG A 234 -12.60 4.06 -7.54
N LYS A 235 -12.49 3.20 -6.53
CA LYS A 235 -11.23 2.45 -6.25
C LYS A 235 -10.95 1.46 -7.38
N LEU A 236 -10.55 1.99 -8.53
CA LEU A 236 -10.21 1.27 -9.73
C LEU A 236 -9.06 2.02 -10.39
N ALA A 237 -7.85 1.50 -10.35
CA ALA A 237 -6.75 2.13 -11.06
C ALA A 237 -6.81 1.76 -12.54
N PHE A 238 -6.83 2.79 -13.39
CA PHE A 238 -6.70 2.66 -14.84
C PHE A 238 -5.31 3.16 -15.26
N GLY A 239 -4.58 2.35 -16.00
CA GLY A 239 -3.24 2.68 -16.48
C GLY A 239 -3.13 2.54 -17.99
N THR A 240 -2.34 3.41 -18.60
CA THR A 240 -1.94 3.33 -20.01
C THR A 240 -0.43 3.50 -20.11
N GLU A 241 0.19 2.79 -21.02
CA GLU A 241 1.61 2.87 -21.30
C GLU A 241 1.85 2.78 -22.81
N ILE A 242 2.71 3.63 -23.32
CA ILE A 242 3.29 3.54 -24.66
C ILE A 242 4.77 3.29 -24.48
N PHE A 243 5.31 2.32 -25.18
CA PHE A 243 6.70 1.92 -25.00
C PHE A 243 7.38 1.60 -26.32
N TYR A 244 8.68 1.76 -26.30
CA TYR A 244 9.63 1.36 -27.32
C TYR A 244 10.83 0.74 -26.62
N SER A 245 11.32 -0.39 -27.15
CA SER A 245 12.52 -1.06 -26.66
C SER A 245 13.26 -1.66 -27.84
N ASN A 246 14.55 -1.41 -27.90
CA ASN A 246 15.47 -2.03 -28.84
C ASN A 246 16.65 -2.59 -28.06
N SER A 247 16.93 -3.88 -28.24
CA SER A 247 17.95 -4.61 -27.47
C SER A 247 18.78 -5.50 -28.39
N THR A 248 20.07 -5.24 -28.43
CA THR A 248 21.04 -6.00 -29.21
C THR A 248 21.83 -7.00 -28.37
N TYR A 249 21.69 -6.95 -27.05
CA TYR A 249 22.47 -7.76 -26.10
C TYR A 249 21.89 -9.15 -25.80
N PHE A 250 20.70 -9.47 -26.28
CA PHE A 250 20.07 -10.78 -26.01
C PHE A 250 20.79 -11.93 -26.74
N SER A 251 21.35 -11.64 -27.92
CA SER A 251 22.01 -12.64 -28.74
C SER A 251 23.01 -11.99 -29.68
N ASP A 252 24.12 -12.67 -29.96
CA ASP A 252 25.08 -12.31 -31.03
C ASP A 252 24.54 -12.61 -32.45
N TYR A 253 23.34 -13.15 -32.53
CA TYR A 253 22.74 -13.63 -33.80
C TYR A 253 21.52 -12.87 -34.25
N TYR A 254 20.89 -12.06 -33.36
CA TYR A 254 19.72 -11.26 -33.74
C TYR A 254 19.52 -10.07 -32.82
N ASP A 255 19.00 -9.00 -33.38
CA ASP A 255 18.49 -7.84 -32.67
C ASP A 255 17.00 -7.97 -32.42
N GLN A 256 16.53 -7.44 -31.31
CA GLN A 256 15.12 -7.45 -30.95
C GLN A 256 14.60 -6.05 -30.73
N GLN A 257 13.55 -5.69 -31.45
CA GLN A 257 12.87 -4.42 -31.30
C GLN A 257 11.40 -4.63 -30.96
N ASN A 258 10.91 -3.94 -29.94
CA ASN A 258 9.50 -3.98 -29.53
C ASN A 258 8.97 -2.57 -29.37
N TYR A 259 7.79 -2.31 -29.87
CA TYR A 259 7.05 -1.07 -29.59
C TYR A 259 5.56 -1.33 -29.55
N GLY A 260 4.85 -0.59 -28.73
CA GLY A 260 3.43 -0.82 -28.57
C GLY A 260 2.79 0.01 -27.48
N PHE A 261 1.61 -0.44 -27.10
CA PHE A 261 0.89 0.15 -25.97
C PHE A 261 0.30 -0.92 -25.07
N ALA A 262 0.11 -0.56 -23.79
CA ALA A 262 -0.58 -1.38 -22.82
C ALA A 262 -1.68 -0.57 -22.11
N ILE A 263 -2.77 -1.24 -21.80
CA ILE A 263 -3.87 -0.71 -20.98
C ILE A 263 -4.07 -1.65 -19.81
N SER A 264 -4.20 -1.11 -18.60
CA SER A 264 -4.40 -1.93 -17.41
C SER A 264 -5.53 -1.39 -16.53
N LEU A 265 -6.25 -2.32 -15.90
CA LEU A 265 -7.24 -2.06 -14.88
C LEU A 265 -6.84 -2.85 -13.63
N ARG A 266 -6.67 -2.17 -12.50
CA ARG A 266 -6.36 -2.80 -11.21
C ARG A 266 -7.40 -2.44 -10.18
N LYS A 267 -8.07 -3.46 -9.62
CA LYS A 267 -9.09 -3.30 -8.59
C LYS A 267 -8.64 -3.97 -7.29
N PRO A 268 -8.50 -3.24 -6.17
CA PRO A 268 -8.34 -3.85 -4.87
C PRO A 268 -9.63 -4.62 -4.49
N ILE A 269 -9.48 -5.84 -3.98
CA ILE A 269 -10.57 -6.69 -3.50
C ILE A 269 -10.67 -6.55 -1.98
N GLY A 270 -9.55 -6.63 -1.29
CA GLY A 270 -9.42 -6.41 0.15
C GLY A 270 -8.40 -5.31 0.47
N GLU A 271 -7.83 -5.38 1.66
CA GLU A 271 -6.80 -4.43 2.10
C GLU A 271 -5.41 -4.77 1.55
N LEU A 272 -5.14 -6.04 1.31
CA LEU A 272 -3.82 -6.56 0.97
C LEU A 272 -3.80 -7.25 -0.41
N ASP A 273 -4.92 -7.32 -1.09
CA ASP A 273 -5.06 -8.05 -2.33
C ASP A 273 -5.74 -7.23 -3.44
N TYR A 274 -5.38 -7.54 -4.67
CA TYR A 274 -5.95 -6.92 -5.86
C TYR A 274 -5.96 -7.86 -7.06
N VAL A 275 -6.89 -7.57 -7.97
CA VAL A 275 -6.94 -8.15 -9.33
C VAL A 275 -6.49 -7.10 -10.33
N LYS A 276 -5.64 -7.49 -11.27
CA LYS A 276 -5.20 -6.67 -12.40
C LYS A 276 -5.54 -7.39 -13.71
N LEU A 277 -6.16 -6.66 -14.61
CA LEU A 277 -6.35 -7.06 -16.00
C LEU A 277 -5.49 -6.13 -16.85
N GLU A 278 -4.66 -6.69 -17.71
CA GLU A 278 -3.82 -5.96 -18.65
C GLU A 278 -4.05 -6.45 -20.07
N TYR A 279 -4.14 -5.53 -21.01
CA TYR A 279 -4.08 -5.77 -22.43
C TYR A 279 -2.86 -5.07 -22.99
N ARG A 280 -2.03 -5.79 -23.74
CA ARG A 280 -0.81 -5.29 -24.39
C ARG A 280 -0.84 -5.64 -25.86
N LEU A 281 -0.69 -4.63 -26.70
CA LEU A 281 -0.50 -4.79 -28.14
C LEU A 281 0.87 -4.25 -28.51
N GLU A 282 1.70 -5.09 -29.11
CA GLU A 282 3.06 -4.72 -29.47
C GLU A 282 3.45 -5.31 -30.84
N GLN A 283 4.19 -4.52 -31.56
CA GLN A 283 4.95 -4.98 -32.71
C GLN A 283 6.30 -5.48 -32.20
N TYR A 284 6.61 -6.70 -32.57
CA TYR A 284 7.82 -7.41 -32.19
C TYR A 284 8.61 -7.71 -33.47
N ARG A 285 9.82 -7.18 -33.57
CA ARG A 285 10.70 -7.41 -34.74
C ARG A 285 11.92 -8.19 -34.29
N ILE A 286 12.28 -9.20 -35.05
CA ILE A 286 13.53 -9.92 -34.94
C ILE A 286 14.31 -9.65 -36.23
N ASP A 287 15.51 -9.10 -36.11
CA ASP A 287 16.43 -8.86 -37.24
C ASP A 287 17.63 -9.80 -37.05
N ALA A 288 17.76 -10.82 -37.93
CA ALA A 288 18.83 -11.81 -37.83
C ALA A 288 20.15 -11.24 -38.37
N GLU A 289 21.23 -11.39 -37.60
CA GLU A 289 22.57 -10.99 -37.99
C GLU A 289 23.14 -11.86 -39.11
N GLY A 290 24.04 -11.30 -39.94
CA GLY A 290 24.58 -11.98 -41.11
C GLY A 290 25.33 -13.29 -40.86
N ASN A 291 25.81 -13.51 -39.63
CA ASN A 291 26.48 -14.72 -39.15
C ASN A 291 25.55 -15.69 -38.41
N ALA A 292 24.25 -15.39 -38.38
CA ALA A 292 23.28 -16.18 -37.62
C ALA A 292 23.05 -17.57 -38.26
N PRO A 293 22.86 -18.62 -37.46
CA PRO A 293 22.39 -19.93 -37.93
C PRO A 293 21.03 -19.82 -38.63
N ILE A 294 20.79 -20.74 -39.58
CA ILE A 294 19.57 -20.76 -40.42
C ILE A 294 18.26 -20.70 -39.62
N PHE A 295 18.28 -21.23 -38.40
CA PHE A 295 17.13 -21.21 -37.49
C PHE A 295 16.68 -19.79 -37.13
N PHE A 296 17.63 -18.85 -36.94
CA PHE A 296 17.30 -17.46 -36.61
C PHE A 296 16.80 -16.71 -37.86
N TRP A 297 17.33 -17.01 -39.04
CA TRP A 297 16.83 -16.48 -40.29
C TRP A 297 15.38 -16.89 -40.62
N GLN A 298 14.95 -18.04 -40.10
CA GLN A 298 13.56 -18.47 -40.23
C GLN A 298 12.61 -17.69 -39.29
N GLN A 299 13.16 -17.02 -38.27
CA GLN A 299 12.40 -16.20 -37.34
C GLN A 299 12.57 -14.69 -37.60
N ASP A 300 13.34 -14.33 -38.62
CA ASP A 300 13.48 -12.95 -39.08
C ASP A 300 12.13 -12.41 -39.53
N GLY A 301 11.76 -11.23 -39.04
CA GLY A 301 10.52 -10.58 -39.46
C GLY A 301 9.82 -9.79 -38.37
N ASP A 302 8.68 -9.27 -38.75
CA ASP A 302 7.77 -8.48 -37.93
C ASP A 302 6.60 -9.32 -37.47
N TYR A 303 6.32 -9.32 -36.17
CA TYR A 303 5.25 -10.07 -35.54
C TYR A 303 4.37 -9.15 -34.71
N LEU A 304 3.08 -9.20 -34.89
CA LEU A 304 2.11 -8.55 -34.01
C LEU A 304 1.75 -9.48 -32.87
N ARG A 305 2.02 -9.04 -31.63
CA ARG A 305 1.63 -9.75 -30.42
C ARG A 305 0.51 -9.00 -29.70
N SER A 306 -0.63 -9.64 -29.59
CA SER A 306 -1.76 -9.18 -28.78
C SER A 306 -1.88 -10.08 -27.57
N HIS A 307 -1.68 -9.51 -26.37
CA HIS A 307 -1.62 -10.25 -25.11
C HIS A 307 -2.63 -9.71 -24.11
N VAL A 308 -3.39 -10.62 -23.48
CA VAL A 308 -4.26 -10.33 -22.33
C VAL A 308 -3.73 -11.09 -21.14
N GLU A 309 -3.58 -10.40 -20.03
CA GLU A 309 -3.14 -10.97 -18.75
C GLU A 309 -4.12 -10.64 -17.64
N LEU A 310 -4.52 -11.65 -16.88
CA LEU A 310 -5.26 -11.51 -15.63
C LEU A 310 -4.37 -11.98 -14.49
N SER A 311 -4.14 -11.11 -13.51
CA SER A 311 -3.36 -11.47 -12.32
C SER A 311 -4.13 -11.18 -11.03
N TYR A 312 -3.94 -12.05 -10.03
CA TYR A 312 -4.39 -11.88 -8.66
C TYR A 312 -3.19 -11.86 -7.75
N THR A 313 -3.06 -10.81 -6.96
CA THR A 313 -1.91 -10.60 -6.08
C THR A 313 -2.39 -10.40 -4.64
N ILE A 314 -1.79 -11.13 -3.70
CA ILE A 314 -1.87 -10.88 -2.25
C ILE A 314 -0.49 -10.45 -1.78
N ASP A 315 -0.38 -9.29 -1.13
CA ASP A 315 0.88 -8.77 -0.60
C ASP A 315 0.72 -8.45 0.88
N THR A 316 1.22 -9.34 1.74
CA THR A 316 1.18 -9.21 3.20
C THR A 316 2.50 -8.71 3.80
N ARG A 317 3.44 -8.28 2.97
CA ARG A 317 4.76 -7.82 3.43
C ARG A 317 4.64 -6.53 4.22
N ASP A 318 5.42 -6.44 5.30
CA ASP A 318 5.53 -5.24 6.14
C ASP A 318 6.29 -4.09 5.45
N ALA A 319 7.13 -4.41 4.45
CA ALA A 319 7.84 -3.46 3.62
C ALA A 319 8.05 -4.01 2.20
N GLN A 320 8.01 -3.14 1.18
CA GLN A 320 8.25 -3.54 -0.21
C GLN A 320 9.74 -3.85 -0.45
N ILE A 321 10.62 -3.07 0.20
CA ILE A 321 12.08 -3.22 0.14
C ILE A 321 12.53 -3.76 1.49
N PHE A 322 13.22 -4.90 1.53
CA PHE A 322 13.66 -5.60 2.75
C PHE A 322 12.52 -6.00 3.71
N PRO A 323 11.56 -6.82 3.27
CA PRO A 323 10.50 -7.32 4.13
C PRO A 323 11.06 -8.19 5.26
N ARG A 324 10.57 -7.99 6.47
CA ARG A 324 10.91 -8.79 7.66
C ARG A 324 9.81 -9.78 8.02
N LYS A 325 8.57 -9.48 7.64
CA LYS A 325 7.38 -10.31 7.91
C LYS A 325 6.45 -10.28 6.70
N GLY A 326 5.67 -11.36 6.54
CA GLY A 326 4.73 -11.52 5.46
C GLY A 326 5.35 -12.08 4.18
N GLY A 327 4.55 -12.19 3.13
CA GLY A 327 4.94 -12.69 1.82
C GLY A 327 4.10 -12.06 0.72
N LYS A 328 4.56 -12.18 -0.53
CA LYS A 328 3.78 -11.84 -1.72
C LYS A 328 3.42 -13.13 -2.45
N PHE A 329 2.15 -13.29 -2.76
CA PHE A 329 1.63 -14.38 -3.59
C PHE A 329 1.00 -13.77 -4.83
N GLU A 330 1.37 -14.26 -6.01
CA GLU A 330 0.85 -13.79 -7.27
C GLU A 330 0.55 -14.97 -8.19
N VAL A 331 -0.67 -14.98 -8.71
CA VAL A 331 -1.10 -15.91 -9.75
C VAL A 331 -1.47 -15.10 -10.97
N LEU A 332 -0.93 -15.47 -12.10
CA LEU A 332 -1.28 -14.83 -13.36
C LEU A 332 -1.64 -15.89 -14.42
N ALA A 333 -2.55 -15.51 -15.29
CA ALA A 333 -2.91 -16.25 -16.49
C ALA A 333 -2.94 -15.30 -17.65
N GLY A 334 -2.19 -15.58 -18.69
CA GLY A 334 -2.09 -14.76 -19.89
C GLY A 334 -2.32 -15.58 -21.16
N TYR A 335 -2.89 -14.92 -22.16
CA TYR A 335 -3.08 -15.49 -23.48
C TYR A 335 -2.66 -14.48 -24.54
N SER A 336 -1.80 -14.92 -25.47
CA SER A 336 -1.42 -14.19 -26.68
C SER A 336 -2.12 -14.83 -27.87
N GLY A 337 -2.59 -14.00 -28.82
CA GLY A 337 -3.23 -14.50 -30.03
C GLY A 337 -4.62 -13.94 -30.31
N LEU A 338 -5.05 -12.89 -29.58
CA LEU A 338 -6.29 -12.17 -29.90
C LEU A 338 -6.09 -11.22 -31.11
N GLY A 339 -5.92 -11.81 -32.30
CA GLY A 339 -5.72 -11.03 -33.54
C GLY A 339 -4.26 -10.64 -33.82
N GLY A 340 -3.29 -11.42 -33.35
CA GLY A 340 -1.86 -11.27 -33.67
C GLY A 340 -1.28 -12.53 -34.32
N ASP A 341 -0.01 -12.43 -34.73
CA ASP A 341 0.73 -13.52 -35.37
C ASP A 341 1.28 -14.54 -34.36
N VAL A 342 1.39 -14.15 -33.10
CA VAL A 342 1.97 -14.97 -32.03
C VAL A 342 0.87 -15.57 -31.17
N GLN A 343 0.87 -16.90 -31.04
CA GLN A 343 -0.03 -17.64 -30.14
C GLN A 343 0.75 -18.32 -29.02
N ALA A 344 0.50 -17.94 -27.79
CA ALA A 344 1.08 -18.56 -26.61
C ALA A 344 0.17 -18.42 -25.40
N ALA A 345 0.18 -19.40 -24.49
CA ALA A 345 -0.44 -19.31 -23.19
C ALA A 345 0.63 -19.31 -22.10
N VAL A 346 0.54 -18.38 -21.16
CA VAL A 346 1.48 -18.26 -20.05
C VAL A 346 0.73 -18.45 -18.74
N HIS A 347 1.23 -19.37 -17.89
CA HIS A 347 0.75 -19.54 -16.52
C HIS A 347 1.93 -19.38 -15.56
N LYS A 348 1.81 -18.49 -14.59
CA LYS A 348 2.79 -18.32 -13.51
C LYS A 348 2.09 -18.48 -12.17
N GLY A 349 2.58 -19.40 -11.34
CA GLY A 349 2.09 -19.60 -9.98
C GLY A 349 3.24 -19.62 -8.98
N LEU A 350 3.03 -19.00 -7.84
CA LEU A 350 3.81 -19.03 -6.60
C LEU A 350 5.20 -18.36 -6.63
N GLU A 351 5.26 -17.12 -6.13
CA GLU A 351 6.47 -16.58 -5.51
C GLU A 351 6.29 -16.62 -3.97
N THR A 352 6.87 -17.61 -3.32
CA THR A 352 7.24 -17.52 -1.90
C THR A 352 8.65 -16.94 -1.83
N ALA A 353 8.93 -16.17 -0.80
CA ALA A 353 10.25 -15.57 -0.59
C ALA A 353 11.37 -16.61 -0.80
N GLY A 354 12.02 -16.59 -1.96
CA GLY A 354 13.19 -17.38 -2.28
C GLY A 354 13.08 -18.48 -3.33
N MET A 355 11.94 -18.70 -4.02
CA MET A 355 11.86 -19.71 -5.07
C MET A 355 10.97 -19.30 -6.24
N CYS A 356 11.57 -19.02 -7.40
CA CYS A 356 10.87 -18.84 -8.68
C CYS A 356 10.62 -20.21 -9.34
N ILE A 357 9.39 -20.56 -9.61
CA ILE A 357 9.04 -21.69 -10.47
C ILE A 357 8.41 -21.12 -11.75
N HIS A 358 9.14 -21.24 -12.86
CA HIS A 358 8.62 -20.93 -14.19
C HIS A 358 8.10 -22.20 -14.84
N THR A 359 6.85 -22.18 -15.28
CA THR A 359 6.33 -23.22 -16.17
C THR A 359 5.89 -22.52 -17.47
N ILE A 360 6.60 -22.78 -18.55
CA ILE A 360 6.24 -22.39 -19.92
C ILE A 360 5.73 -23.65 -20.57
N SER A 361 4.49 -23.65 -21.06
CA SER A 361 3.98 -24.66 -21.98
C SER A 361 3.59 -23.96 -23.28
N ALA A 362 4.27 -24.36 -24.35
CA ALA A 362 3.93 -23.97 -25.73
C ALA A 362 2.78 -24.83 -26.27
#